data_bf75d57596d1dd5ff4f38067bd9146b3
#
_entry.id   bf75d57596d1dd5ff4f38067bd9146b3
#
_cell.length_a   1.000
_cell.length_b   1.000
_cell.length_c   1.000
_cell.angle_alpha   90.00
_cell.angle_beta   90.00
_cell.angle_gamma   90.00
#
_symmetry.space_group_name_H-M   'P 1'
#
loop_
_entity.id
_entity.type
_entity.pdbx_description
1 polymer ?
#
loop_
_entity_poly.entity_id
_entity_poly.type
_entity_poly.pdbx_seq_one_letter_code
_entity_poly.pdbx_strand_id
1 'polypeptide(L)'
;MNYRLIALDVDGTLLNDHHELTDQTIETIQEVHDQGCHIVLCTGRAPVSTLPILEQLGLEGTMITHNGAVTVHADERGQSLVNEFSFNLSDIEPMLAYARREGIHFDVCTAF
;
A
#
# COMPACT_ATOMS: atom_id res chain seq x y z
N MET A 1 15.68 -10.07 -18.64
CA MET A 1 15.10 -8.79 -18.15
C MET A 1 16.16 -7.98 -17.46
N ASN A 2 16.21 -6.67 -17.73
CA ASN A 2 17.22 -5.77 -17.15
C ASN A 2 16.82 -5.23 -15.77
N TYR A 3 15.53 -5.27 -15.42
CA TYR A 3 15.02 -4.80 -14.14
C TYR A 3 14.79 -5.97 -13.19
N ARG A 4 15.18 -5.80 -11.95
CA ARG A 4 15.05 -6.81 -10.90
C ARG A 4 13.90 -6.53 -9.95
N LEU A 5 13.43 -5.29 -9.94
CA LEU A 5 12.34 -4.83 -9.09
C LEU A 5 11.53 -3.78 -9.85
N ILE A 6 10.23 -3.87 -9.73
CA ILE A 6 9.28 -2.86 -10.24
C ILE A 6 8.39 -2.42 -9.09
N ALA A 7 8.38 -1.13 -8.84
CA ALA A 7 7.48 -0.49 -7.88
C ALA A 7 6.29 0.11 -8.65
N LEU A 8 5.08 -0.24 -8.24
CA LEU A 8 3.84 0.13 -8.91
C LEU A 8 2.93 0.93 -7.97
N ASP A 9 2.50 2.09 -8.43
CA ASP A 9 1.39 2.81 -7.81
C ASP A 9 0.08 2.07 -8.08
N VAL A 10 -0.87 2.19 -7.17
CA VAL A 10 -2.14 1.45 -7.22
C VAL A 10 -3.22 2.26 -7.92
N ASP A 11 -3.72 3.31 -7.26
CA ASP A 11 -4.83 4.11 -7.78
C ASP A 11 -4.38 4.98 -8.96
N GLY A 12 -5.11 4.88 -10.07
CA GLY A 12 -4.79 5.64 -11.29
C GLY A 12 -3.63 5.08 -12.10
N THR A 13 -2.99 3.99 -11.66
CA THR A 13 -1.88 3.34 -12.37
C THR A 13 -2.17 1.87 -12.62
N LEU A 14 -2.22 1.07 -11.56
CA LEU A 14 -2.50 -0.37 -11.64
C LEU A 14 -3.99 -0.64 -11.84
N LEU A 15 -4.84 0.14 -11.16
CA LEU A 15 -6.29 0.05 -11.28
C LEU A 15 -6.80 0.93 -12.43
N ASN A 16 -7.85 0.46 -13.12
CA ASN A 16 -8.54 1.23 -14.16
C ASN A 16 -9.43 2.34 -13.56
N ASP A 17 -10.16 3.06 -14.41
CA ASP A 17 -11.06 4.14 -13.99
C ASP A 17 -12.24 3.68 -13.13
N HIS A 18 -12.52 2.39 -13.12
CA HIS A 18 -13.52 1.74 -12.25
C HIS A 18 -12.93 1.18 -10.96
N HIS A 19 -11.66 1.51 -10.65
CA HIS A 19 -10.92 0.99 -9.49
C HIS A 19 -10.79 -0.55 -9.47
N GLU A 20 -10.62 -1.15 -10.64
CA GLU A 20 -10.54 -2.59 -10.82
C GLU A 20 -9.22 -2.99 -11.51
N LEU A 21 -8.71 -4.16 -11.14
CA LEU A 21 -7.66 -4.85 -11.89
C LEU A 21 -8.28 -5.58 -13.09
N THR A 22 -7.74 -5.34 -14.26
CA THR A 22 -8.13 -6.12 -15.45
C THR A 22 -7.35 -7.43 -15.49
N ASP A 23 -7.95 -8.45 -16.14
CA ASP A 23 -7.28 -9.75 -16.32
C ASP A 23 -5.97 -9.60 -17.08
N GLN A 24 -5.92 -8.73 -18.08
CA GLN A 24 -4.70 -8.44 -18.83
C GLN A 24 -3.58 -7.86 -17.94
N THR A 25 -3.91 -6.95 -17.02
CA THR A 25 -2.95 -6.40 -16.08
C THR A 25 -2.43 -7.48 -15.15
N ILE A 26 -3.32 -8.32 -14.60
CA ILE A 26 -2.94 -9.43 -13.72
C ILE A 26 -1.97 -10.38 -14.43
N GLU A 27 -2.31 -10.83 -15.65
CA GLU A 27 -1.48 -11.73 -16.44
C GLU A 27 -0.10 -11.14 -16.73
N THR A 28 -0.05 -9.86 -17.13
CA THR A 28 1.21 -9.18 -17.44
C THR A 28 2.10 -9.07 -16.19
N ILE A 29 1.54 -8.72 -15.05
CA ILE A 29 2.29 -8.61 -13.79
C ILE A 29 2.82 -9.99 -13.36
N GLN A 30 2.00 -11.03 -13.49
CA GLN A 30 2.42 -12.40 -13.19
C GLN A 30 3.55 -12.88 -14.09
N GLU A 31 3.48 -12.58 -15.39
CA GLU A 31 4.57 -12.91 -16.33
C GLU A 31 5.89 -12.22 -15.94
N VAL A 32 5.82 -10.96 -15.59
CA VAL A 32 7.00 -10.20 -15.17
C VAL A 32 7.59 -10.77 -13.88
N HIS A 33 6.73 -11.12 -12.92
CA HIS A 33 7.14 -11.75 -11.67
C HIS A 33 7.81 -13.12 -11.94
N ASP A 34 7.24 -13.95 -12.81
CA ASP A 34 7.75 -15.27 -13.16
C ASP A 34 9.13 -15.21 -13.84
N GLN A 35 9.46 -14.09 -14.46
CA GLN A 35 10.79 -13.82 -15.00
C GLN A 35 11.82 -13.42 -13.94
N GLY A 36 11.45 -13.44 -12.65
CA GLY A 36 12.33 -13.15 -11.53
C GLY A 36 12.34 -11.69 -11.08
N CYS A 37 11.39 -10.88 -11.54
CA CYS A 37 11.26 -9.49 -11.11
C CYS A 37 10.41 -9.38 -9.84
N HIS A 38 10.91 -8.68 -8.84
CA HIS A 38 10.14 -8.39 -7.63
C HIS A 38 9.11 -7.30 -7.91
N ILE A 39 7.87 -7.53 -7.50
CA ILE A 39 6.78 -6.57 -7.62
C ILE A 39 6.51 -5.96 -6.24
N VAL A 40 6.55 -4.63 -6.17
CA VAL A 40 6.30 -3.87 -4.94
C VAL A 40 5.14 -2.91 -5.21
N LEU A 41 4.10 -2.97 -4.38
CA LEU A 41 3.02 -1.99 -4.43
C LEU A 41 3.38 -0.77 -3.60
N CYS A 42 3.17 0.43 -4.14
CA CYS A 42 3.46 1.70 -3.48
C CYS A 42 2.19 2.56 -3.51
N THR A 43 1.64 2.91 -2.35
CA THR A 43 0.33 3.55 -2.29
C THR A 43 0.16 4.43 -1.06
N GLY A 44 -0.76 5.38 -1.14
CA GLY A 44 -1.26 6.11 0.04
C GLY A 44 -2.26 5.32 0.88
N ARG A 45 -2.74 4.17 0.37
CA ARG A 45 -3.68 3.31 1.10
C ARG A 45 -3.02 2.67 2.32
N ALA A 46 -3.87 2.27 3.29
CA ALA A 46 -3.46 1.42 4.41
C ALA A 46 -3.19 -0.03 3.95
N PRO A 47 -2.43 -0.83 4.70
CA PRO A 47 -2.23 -2.25 4.39
C PRO A 47 -3.53 -3.03 4.20
N VAL A 48 -4.54 -2.79 5.03
CA VAL A 48 -5.83 -3.48 4.95
C VAL A 48 -6.54 -3.30 3.60
N SER A 49 -6.36 -2.16 2.94
CA SER A 49 -6.95 -1.89 1.62
C SER A 49 -6.02 -2.18 0.45
N THR A 50 -4.75 -2.45 0.72
CA THR A 50 -3.75 -2.81 -0.30
C THR A 50 -3.61 -4.32 -0.46
N LEU A 51 -3.71 -5.06 0.63
CA LEU A 51 -3.57 -6.52 0.62
C LEU A 51 -4.51 -7.22 -0.38
N PRO A 52 -5.80 -6.86 -0.49
CA PRO A 52 -6.68 -7.49 -1.48
C PRO A 52 -6.20 -7.34 -2.92
N ILE A 53 -5.50 -6.25 -3.23
CA ILE A 53 -4.93 -6.02 -4.58
C ILE A 53 -3.76 -6.96 -4.83
N LEU A 54 -2.87 -7.11 -3.86
CA LEU A 54 -1.76 -8.06 -3.93
C LEU A 54 -2.28 -9.50 -4.10
N GLU A 55 -3.33 -9.85 -3.37
CA GLU A 55 -4.00 -11.16 -3.46
C GLU A 55 -4.63 -11.39 -4.83
N GLN A 56 -5.31 -10.40 -5.41
CA GLN A 56 -5.86 -10.49 -6.76
C GLN A 56 -4.78 -10.68 -7.83
N LEU A 57 -3.60 -10.12 -7.61
CA LEU A 57 -2.43 -10.36 -8.47
C LEU A 57 -1.88 -11.78 -8.32
N GLY A 58 -2.29 -12.52 -7.30
CA GLY A 58 -1.77 -13.85 -6.99
C GLY A 58 -0.32 -13.84 -6.52
N LEU A 59 0.10 -12.75 -5.89
CA LEU A 59 1.48 -12.52 -5.48
C LEU A 59 1.62 -12.43 -3.96
N GLU A 60 2.80 -12.81 -3.52
CA GLU A 60 3.32 -12.47 -2.20
C GLU A 60 4.39 -11.39 -2.37
N GLY A 61 4.56 -10.53 -1.38
CA GLY A 61 5.59 -9.51 -1.49
C GLY A 61 5.40 -8.30 -0.60
N THR A 62 6.10 -7.25 -0.96
CA THR A 62 6.19 -6.04 -0.17
C THR A 62 5.20 -4.98 -0.66
N MET A 63 4.54 -4.34 0.30
CA MET A 63 3.67 -3.20 0.08
C MET A 63 4.21 -2.00 0.87
N ILE A 64 4.49 -0.91 0.18
CA ILE A 64 4.82 0.38 0.78
C ILE A 64 3.51 1.16 0.86
N THR A 65 3.01 1.36 2.06
CA THR A 65 1.67 1.90 2.34
C THR A 65 1.75 3.23 3.08
N HIS A 66 0.61 3.90 3.26
CA HIS A 66 0.53 5.20 3.93
C HIS A 66 1.57 6.21 3.39
N ASN A 67 1.76 6.25 2.08
CA ASN A 67 2.74 7.12 1.42
C ASN A 67 4.18 6.91 1.92
N GLY A 68 4.53 5.69 2.30
CA GLY A 68 5.87 5.33 2.79
C GLY A 68 6.00 5.25 4.31
N ALA A 69 4.97 5.63 5.06
CA ALA A 69 5.04 5.58 6.53
C ALA A 69 5.05 4.14 7.08
N VAL A 70 4.43 3.20 6.38
CA VAL A 70 4.36 1.79 6.78
C VAL A 70 4.68 0.88 5.61
N THR A 71 5.70 0.05 5.78
CA THR A 71 6.06 -1.00 4.82
C THR A 71 5.80 -2.36 5.43
N VAL A 72 5.03 -3.18 4.75
CA VAL A 72 4.69 -4.54 5.19
C VAL A 72 5.06 -5.55 4.12
N HIS A 73 5.40 -6.75 4.56
CA HIS A 73 5.55 -7.92 3.69
C HIS A 73 4.38 -8.85 3.94
N ALA A 74 3.75 -9.32 2.88
CA ALA A 74 2.63 -10.26 2.94
C ALA A 74 3.01 -11.56 2.23
N ASP A 75 2.80 -12.67 2.91
CA ASP A 75 3.01 -14.02 2.40
C ASP A 75 1.90 -14.97 2.93
N GLU A 76 2.05 -16.26 2.70
CA GLU A 76 1.11 -17.29 3.16
C GLU A 76 0.91 -17.33 4.68
N ARG A 77 1.87 -16.79 5.46
CA ARG A 77 1.84 -16.74 6.92
C ARG A 77 1.08 -15.51 7.44
N GLY A 78 0.79 -14.55 6.56
CA GLY A 78 0.14 -13.29 6.88
C GLY A 78 1.03 -12.09 6.61
N GLN A 79 0.77 -11.01 7.31
CA GLN A 79 1.52 -9.76 7.15
C GLN A 79 2.55 -9.58 8.26
N SER A 80 3.74 -9.10 7.91
CA SER A 80 4.79 -8.71 8.85
C SER A 80 5.25 -7.28 8.58
N LEU A 81 5.46 -6.53 9.65
CA LEU A 81 5.95 -5.16 9.59
C LEU A 81 7.43 -5.16 9.20
N VAL A 82 7.77 -4.47 8.13
CA VAL A 82 9.16 -4.28 7.68
C VAL A 82 9.72 -2.98 8.23
N ASN A 83 8.96 -1.89 8.12
CA ASN A 83 9.37 -0.58 8.60
C ASN A 83 8.16 0.28 8.93
N GLU A 84 8.30 1.15 9.92
CA GLU A 84 7.25 2.05 10.37
C GLU A 84 7.84 3.39 10.82
N PHE A 85 7.25 4.47 10.31
CA PHE A 85 7.48 5.84 10.78
C PHE A 85 6.18 6.32 11.41
N SER A 86 6.11 6.34 12.73
CA SER A 86 4.92 6.73 13.46
C SER A 86 5.19 7.89 14.42
N PHE A 87 4.12 8.48 14.92
CA PHE A 87 4.16 9.50 15.95
C PHE A 87 3.17 9.15 17.06
N ASN A 88 3.35 9.74 18.23
CA ASN A 88 2.42 9.58 19.34
C ASN A 88 1.25 10.57 19.20
N LEU A 89 0.07 10.21 19.72
CA LEU A 89 -1.07 11.12 19.71
C LEU A 89 -0.76 12.45 20.43
N SER A 90 0.08 12.40 21.47
CA SER A 90 0.52 13.60 22.18
C SER A 90 1.24 14.62 21.28
N ASP A 91 1.92 14.16 20.24
CA ASP A 91 2.65 15.03 19.31
C ASP A 91 1.70 15.86 18.43
N ILE A 92 0.50 15.34 18.16
CA ILE A 92 -0.51 16.00 17.32
C ILE A 92 -1.68 16.59 18.11
N GLU A 93 -1.67 16.49 19.43
CA GLU A 93 -2.77 17.00 20.28
C GLU A 93 -3.12 18.46 20.01
N PRO A 94 -2.17 19.40 19.83
CA PRO A 94 -2.51 20.78 19.47
C PRO A 94 -3.26 20.90 18.13
N MET A 95 -2.92 20.04 17.15
CA MET A 95 -3.59 20.02 15.85
C MET A 95 -5.01 19.46 15.98
N LEU A 96 -5.20 18.40 16.75
CA LEU A 96 -6.51 17.83 17.02
C LEU A 96 -7.42 18.82 17.75
N ALA A 97 -6.89 19.51 18.76
CA ALA A 97 -7.61 20.55 19.50
C ALA A 97 -8.06 21.69 18.57
N TYR A 98 -7.18 22.13 17.69
CA TYR A 98 -7.49 23.14 16.66
C TYR A 98 -8.60 22.66 15.72
N ALA A 99 -8.49 21.45 15.19
CA ALA A 99 -9.46 20.88 14.29
C ALA A 99 -10.86 20.77 14.92
N ARG A 100 -10.94 20.32 16.18
CA ARG A 100 -12.20 20.26 16.94
C ARG A 100 -12.81 21.65 17.15
N ARG A 101 -12.00 22.63 17.52
CA ARG A 101 -12.47 24.00 17.75
C ARG A 101 -13.01 24.63 16.48
N GLU A 102 -12.36 24.42 15.34
CA GLU A 102 -12.75 25.02 14.06
C GLU A 102 -13.72 24.15 13.24
N GLY A 103 -14.13 22.99 13.75
CA GLY A 103 -15.03 22.06 13.04
C GLY A 103 -14.40 21.46 11.78
N ILE A 104 -13.07 21.29 11.76
CA ILE A 104 -12.34 20.73 10.64
C ILE A 104 -12.31 19.20 10.76
N HIS A 105 -12.61 18.51 9.67
CA HIS A 105 -12.46 17.06 9.59
C HIS A 105 -10.97 16.67 9.68
N PHE A 106 -10.66 15.68 10.50
CA PHE A 106 -9.30 15.22 10.73
C PHE A 106 -9.27 13.68 10.87
N ASP A 107 -8.56 13.04 9.98
CA ASP A 107 -8.39 11.59 10.01
C ASP A 107 -7.02 11.22 10.61
N VAL A 108 -7.02 10.24 11.50
CA VAL A 108 -5.81 9.64 12.05
C VAL A 108 -5.86 8.14 11.75
N CYS A 109 -4.85 7.67 11.05
CA CYS A 109 -4.77 6.28 10.62
C CYS A 109 -3.86 5.47 11.54
N THR A 110 -4.24 4.23 11.81
CA THR A 110 -3.36 3.22 12.44
C THR A 110 -2.49 2.54 11.38
N ALA A 111 -1.46 1.80 11.81
CA ALA A 111 -0.49 1.17 10.90
C ALA A 111 -1.13 0.20 9.90
N PHE A 112 -2.09 -0.60 10.34
CA PHE A 112 -2.78 -1.60 9.52
C PHE A 112 -4.24 -1.20 9.27
#